data_1772ac537143fca79989cd6ef2e76814
#
_entry.id   1772ac537143fca79989cd6ef2e76814
#
_cell.length_a   1.000
_cell.length_b   1.000
_cell.length_c   1.000
_cell.angle_alpha   90.00
_cell.angle_beta   90.00
_cell.angle_gamma   90.00
#
_symmetry.space_group_name_H-M   'P 1'
#
loop_
_entity.id
_entity.type
_entity.pdbx_description
1 polymer ?
#
loop_
_entity_poly.entity_id
_entity_poly.type
_entity_poly.pdbx_seq_one_letter_code
_entity_poly.pdbx_strand_id
1 'polypeptide(L)'
;MKRYRKLIIAAIIAMIFIGTFVFLWKKGQPKEVVYNEFTPKTESILKTTIITGKIEPRNEVNIKPQISGIITDLFKEPGDYVNAGDVIAKVKVIPDMGSLSSAEARVRLADINLQQAQVDYNRTENLHNQKLISDDEYDKSRQSLRQAQEEKAAAIDALQVVRDGVSQSNAKASSTLIRSTISGVILDIPVKVGNSVILSNTFNDGTTIAAVANMNDLIFRGNIDETEVGQLVGGMPMKITIGALQDLKFDAALEYISPKAVENNGANQFEIKAAVKLTEGGKIRSGYSANAEIVLAKADKVLSIPESAIEFSGDSTFVYVIKGSGSNKTYERTLVETGLSDGVNIEIKKGITTKDKVRGPEIIADEDK
;
A
#
# COMPACT_ATOMS: atom_id res chain seq x y z
N MET A 1 67.60 58.51 43.29
CA MET A 1 67.19 57.41 42.48
C MET A 1 65.85 56.73 42.86
N LYS A 2 65.45 56.64 44.13
CA LYS A 2 64.17 56.00 44.57
C LYS A 2 62.87 56.69 44.10
N ARG A 3 62.86 58.01 43.90
CA ARG A 3 61.67 58.80 43.48
C ARG A 3 61.32 58.60 42.01
N TYR A 4 62.30 58.51 41.13
CA TYR A 4 62.06 58.29 39.70
C TYR A 4 61.54 56.85 39.41
N ARG A 5 61.92 55.92 40.20
CA ARG A 5 61.42 54.50 40.08
C ARG A 5 59.89 54.36 40.34
N LYS A 6 59.37 55.17 41.29
CA LYS A 6 57.96 55.22 41.56
C LYS A 6 57.14 55.87 40.44
N LEU A 7 57.72 56.96 39.83
CA LEU A 7 57.12 57.68 38.67
C LEU A 7 57.06 56.78 37.43
N ILE A 8 58.11 55.99 37.15
CA ILE A 8 58.16 55.05 36.04
C ILE A 8 57.13 53.91 36.21
N ILE A 9 56.99 53.37 37.39
CA ILE A 9 55.99 52.33 37.70
C ILE A 9 54.57 52.90 37.54
N ALA A 10 54.27 54.11 37.99
CA ALA A 10 52.99 54.74 37.83
C ALA A 10 52.64 55.05 36.34
N ALA A 11 53.64 55.43 35.53
CA ALA A 11 53.48 55.65 34.09
C ALA A 11 53.17 54.32 33.34
N ILE A 12 53.84 53.21 33.73
CA ILE A 12 53.59 51.86 33.16
C ILE A 12 52.15 51.42 33.49
N ILE A 13 51.74 51.59 34.75
CA ILE A 13 50.37 51.21 35.20
C ILE A 13 49.31 52.07 34.44
N ALA A 14 49.53 53.39 34.28
CA ALA A 14 48.66 54.23 33.53
C ALA A 14 48.58 53.85 32.06
N MET A 15 49.73 53.45 31.43
CA MET A 15 49.77 52.98 30.04
C MET A 15 48.98 51.67 29.87
N ILE A 16 49.11 50.74 30.80
CA ILE A 16 48.33 49.49 30.82
C ILE A 16 46.84 49.77 30.96
N PHE A 17 46.49 50.72 31.84
CA PHE A 17 45.08 51.09 32.07
C PHE A 17 44.47 51.76 30.83
N ILE A 18 45.19 52.63 30.15
CA ILE A 18 44.76 53.28 28.90
C ILE A 18 44.68 52.23 27.79
N GLY A 19 45.64 51.29 27.69
CA GLY A 19 45.65 50.20 26.73
C GLY A 19 44.42 49.26 26.90
N THR A 20 44.13 48.88 28.14
CA THR A 20 42.95 48.01 28.44
C THR A 20 41.65 48.78 28.19
N PHE A 21 41.58 50.06 28.50
CA PHE A 21 40.40 50.90 28.23
C PHE A 21 40.13 51.05 26.71
N VAL A 22 41.17 51.32 25.93
CA VAL A 22 41.05 51.42 24.46
C VAL A 22 40.68 50.07 23.84
N PHE A 23 41.25 48.97 24.38
CA PHE A 23 40.91 47.64 23.94
C PHE A 23 39.44 47.30 24.24
N LEU A 24 38.95 47.58 25.45
CA LEU A 24 37.57 47.37 25.86
C LEU A 24 36.60 48.25 25.07
N TRP A 25 36.98 49.52 24.82
CA TRP A 25 36.19 50.46 24.03
C TRP A 25 36.07 50.02 22.57
N LYS A 26 37.13 49.49 21.96
CA LYS A 26 37.14 48.95 20.62
C LYS A 26 36.35 47.61 20.53
N LYS A 27 36.40 46.81 21.58
CA LYS A 27 35.63 45.56 21.68
C LYS A 27 34.14 45.80 22.00
N GLY A 28 33.81 46.91 22.62
CA GLY A 28 32.42 47.29 22.97
C GLY A 28 31.66 48.03 21.86
N GLN A 29 32.28 48.30 20.71
CA GLN A 29 31.54 48.89 19.58
C GLN A 29 30.61 47.82 19.01
N PRO A 30 29.29 48.13 18.82
CA PRO A 30 28.35 47.20 18.22
C PRO A 30 28.88 46.83 16.84
N LYS A 31 29.05 45.52 16.60
CA LYS A 31 29.40 44.98 15.27
C LYS A 31 28.27 45.38 14.31
N GLU A 32 28.63 45.86 13.14
CA GLU A 32 27.67 46.19 12.10
C GLU A 32 26.96 44.92 11.68
N VAL A 33 25.67 44.81 12.01
CA VAL A 33 24.86 43.63 11.66
C VAL A 33 24.54 43.71 10.18
N VAL A 34 25.06 42.74 9.43
CA VAL A 34 24.80 42.61 8.00
C VAL A 34 23.60 41.68 7.80
N TYR A 35 22.61 42.11 7.08
CA TYR A 35 21.42 41.33 6.74
C TYR A 35 21.46 40.91 5.29
N ASN A 36 20.91 39.72 5.01
CA ASN A 36 20.60 39.31 3.64
C ASN A 36 19.60 40.29 3.02
N GLU A 37 19.78 40.58 1.74
CA GLU A 37 18.84 41.41 0.97
C GLU A 37 18.14 40.56 -0.07
N PHE A 38 16.82 40.59 -0.08
CA PHE A 38 16.01 39.92 -1.06
C PHE A 38 15.25 40.93 -1.91
N THR A 39 15.16 40.63 -3.19
CA THR A 39 14.29 41.35 -4.11
C THR A 39 13.09 40.50 -4.42
N PRO A 40 11.86 40.99 -4.20
CA PRO A 40 10.66 40.24 -4.52
C PRO A 40 10.65 39.82 -5.99
N LYS A 41 10.28 38.56 -6.24
CA LYS A 41 10.21 37.95 -7.57
C LYS A 41 8.78 37.54 -7.90
N THR A 42 8.46 37.53 -9.19
CA THR A 42 7.17 36.96 -9.62
C THR A 42 7.39 35.52 -10.03
N GLU A 43 6.81 34.62 -9.27
CA GLU A 43 6.93 33.16 -9.51
C GLU A 43 5.63 32.44 -9.15
N SER A 44 5.57 31.13 -9.41
CA SER A 44 4.45 30.30 -8.99
C SER A 44 4.82 29.56 -7.72
N ILE A 45 3.99 29.66 -6.70
CA ILE A 45 4.13 28.98 -5.42
C ILE A 45 3.21 27.76 -5.41
N LEU A 46 3.76 26.61 -5.07
CA LEU A 46 3.06 25.32 -4.96
C LEU A 46 3.16 24.83 -3.52
N LYS A 47 2.03 24.76 -2.83
CA LYS A 47 1.98 24.07 -1.54
C LYS A 47 1.82 22.58 -1.79
N THR A 48 2.85 21.80 -1.53
CA THR A 48 2.85 20.35 -1.70
C THR A 48 2.92 19.64 -0.36
N THR A 49 2.35 18.44 -0.28
CA THR A 49 2.60 17.51 0.81
C THR A 49 3.10 16.18 0.26
N ILE A 50 3.87 15.46 1.07
CA ILE A 50 4.44 14.16 0.72
C ILE A 50 3.79 13.09 1.58
N ILE A 51 3.13 12.16 0.92
CA ILE A 51 2.44 11.04 1.54
C ILE A 51 3.27 9.78 1.32
N THR A 52 3.66 9.11 2.40
CA THR A 52 4.37 7.83 2.33
C THR A 52 3.37 6.68 2.24
N GLY A 53 3.71 5.68 1.44
CA GLY A 53 2.84 4.53 1.22
C GLY A 53 3.55 3.40 0.50
N LYS A 54 2.75 2.55 -0.15
CA LYS A 54 3.21 1.39 -0.92
C LYS A 54 2.51 1.32 -2.27
N ILE A 55 3.19 0.70 -3.23
CA ILE A 55 2.58 0.32 -4.51
C ILE A 55 2.05 -1.10 -4.37
N GLU A 56 0.78 -1.29 -4.66
CA GLU A 56 0.09 -2.57 -4.57
C GLU A 56 -0.78 -2.78 -5.83
N PRO A 57 -1.05 -4.03 -6.24
CA PRO A 57 -2.03 -4.28 -7.28
C PRO A 57 -3.42 -3.87 -6.77
N ARG A 58 -4.26 -3.34 -7.65
CA ARG A 58 -5.64 -2.96 -7.31
C ARG A 58 -6.44 -4.14 -6.79
N ASN A 59 -6.27 -5.31 -7.42
CA ASN A 59 -6.93 -6.55 -7.06
C ASN A 59 -5.90 -7.65 -6.87
N GLU A 60 -5.83 -8.17 -5.67
CA GLU A 60 -5.08 -9.34 -5.29
C GLU A 60 -6.06 -10.41 -4.81
N VAL A 61 -5.93 -11.62 -5.33
CA VAL A 61 -6.81 -12.73 -5.00
C VAL A 61 -5.99 -13.87 -4.39
N ASN A 62 -6.34 -14.23 -3.18
CA ASN A 62 -5.80 -15.41 -2.50
C ASN A 62 -6.52 -16.67 -2.98
N ILE A 63 -5.84 -17.50 -3.75
CA ILE A 63 -6.33 -18.79 -4.22
C ILE A 63 -6.31 -19.76 -3.06
N LYS A 64 -7.48 -20.31 -2.73
CA LYS A 64 -7.68 -21.24 -1.62
C LYS A 64 -8.20 -22.58 -2.13
N PRO A 65 -7.90 -23.71 -1.45
CA PRO A 65 -8.40 -25.03 -1.85
C PRO A 65 -9.89 -25.16 -1.56
N GLN A 66 -10.58 -25.95 -2.38
CA GLN A 66 -11.99 -26.32 -2.18
C GLN A 66 -12.15 -27.58 -1.32
N ILE A 67 -11.06 -28.29 -1.08
CA ILE A 67 -11.00 -29.52 -0.28
C ILE A 67 -9.78 -29.48 0.64
N SER A 68 -9.88 -30.11 1.80
CA SER A 68 -8.74 -30.31 2.70
C SER A 68 -7.91 -31.51 2.26
N GLY A 69 -6.58 -31.42 2.43
CA GLY A 69 -5.68 -32.51 2.03
C GLY A 69 -4.21 -32.12 2.15
N ILE A 70 -3.35 -32.87 1.45
CA ILE A 70 -1.90 -32.61 1.37
C ILE A 70 -1.56 -32.22 -0.06
N ILE A 71 -0.72 -31.18 -0.22
CA ILE A 71 -0.18 -30.78 -1.52
C ILE A 71 0.77 -31.84 -2.00
N THR A 72 0.48 -32.43 -3.18
CA THR A 72 1.35 -33.39 -3.84
C THR A 72 2.26 -32.74 -4.87
N ASP A 73 1.76 -31.77 -5.59
CA ASP A 73 2.48 -31.13 -6.68
C ASP A 73 2.21 -29.61 -6.69
N LEU A 74 3.23 -28.83 -7.00
CA LEU A 74 3.17 -27.40 -7.35
C LEU A 74 3.64 -27.27 -8.79
N PHE A 75 2.81 -26.72 -9.67
CA PHE A 75 3.08 -26.60 -11.11
C PHE A 75 3.55 -25.20 -11.51
N LYS A 76 3.51 -24.25 -10.59
CA LYS A 76 3.84 -22.85 -10.81
C LYS A 76 4.72 -22.32 -9.69
N GLU A 77 5.48 -21.26 -10.01
CA GLU A 77 6.38 -20.60 -9.06
C GLU A 77 5.99 -19.10 -8.91
N PRO A 78 6.38 -18.43 -7.80
CA PRO A 78 6.22 -16.99 -7.69
C PRO A 78 6.92 -16.25 -8.83
N GLY A 79 6.19 -15.32 -9.47
CA GLY A 79 6.64 -14.61 -10.67
C GLY A 79 6.08 -15.13 -11.99
N ASP A 80 5.50 -16.34 -12.01
CA ASP A 80 4.85 -16.89 -13.20
C ASP A 80 3.55 -16.14 -13.53
N TYR A 81 3.28 -15.98 -14.82
CA TYR A 81 1.99 -15.52 -15.29
C TYR A 81 1.03 -16.70 -15.45
N VAL A 82 -0.20 -16.54 -14.98
CA VAL A 82 -1.28 -17.55 -15.09
C VAL A 82 -2.53 -16.93 -15.69
N ASN A 83 -3.27 -17.74 -16.46
CA ASN A 83 -4.60 -17.40 -16.92
C ASN A 83 -5.65 -17.98 -15.96
N ALA A 84 -6.84 -17.40 -15.96
CA ALA A 84 -7.97 -17.98 -15.25
C ALA A 84 -8.21 -19.43 -15.72
N GLY A 85 -8.27 -20.37 -14.78
CA GLY A 85 -8.40 -21.81 -15.06
C GLY A 85 -7.09 -22.60 -15.07
N ASP A 86 -5.92 -21.94 -15.15
CA ASP A 86 -4.62 -22.62 -15.09
C ASP A 86 -4.42 -23.32 -13.74
N VAL A 87 -3.83 -24.52 -13.78
CA VAL A 87 -3.54 -25.31 -12.59
C VAL A 87 -2.30 -24.78 -11.90
N ILE A 88 -2.43 -24.47 -10.60
CA ILE A 88 -1.34 -23.99 -9.75
C ILE A 88 -0.78 -25.15 -8.91
N ALA A 89 -1.66 -25.93 -8.28
CA ALA A 89 -1.28 -27.00 -7.36
C ALA A 89 -2.22 -28.20 -7.47
N LYS A 90 -1.76 -29.35 -6.97
CA LYS A 90 -2.57 -30.54 -6.79
C LYS A 90 -2.62 -30.91 -5.32
N VAL A 91 -3.83 -31.21 -4.84
CA VAL A 91 -4.09 -31.65 -3.46
C VAL A 91 -4.57 -33.09 -3.47
N LYS A 92 -4.00 -33.92 -2.63
CA LYS A 92 -4.49 -35.29 -2.34
C LYS A 92 -5.38 -35.22 -1.10
N VAL A 93 -6.59 -35.71 -1.24
CA VAL A 93 -7.56 -35.77 -0.12
C VAL A 93 -7.06 -36.65 0.99
N ILE A 94 -7.26 -36.27 2.23
CA ILE A 94 -7.14 -37.11 3.40
C ILE A 94 -8.58 -37.38 3.85
N PRO A 95 -9.15 -38.55 3.51
CA PRO A 95 -10.53 -38.84 3.86
C PRO A 95 -10.70 -38.97 5.37
N ASP A 96 -11.83 -38.51 5.87
CA ASP A 96 -12.26 -38.84 7.24
C ASP A 96 -12.57 -40.33 7.31
N MET A 97 -11.95 -41.03 8.24
CA MET A 97 -12.06 -42.51 8.35
C MET A 97 -13.47 -42.99 8.66
N GLY A 98 -14.27 -42.18 9.40
CA GLY A 98 -15.67 -42.50 9.69
C GLY A 98 -16.54 -42.42 8.44
N SER A 99 -16.38 -41.33 7.68
CA SER A 99 -17.05 -41.12 6.39
C SER A 99 -16.67 -42.17 5.36
N LEU A 100 -15.37 -42.53 5.29
CA LEU A 100 -14.89 -43.57 4.39
C LEU A 100 -15.51 -44.93 4.73
N SER A 101 -15.47 -45.34 6.00
CA SER A 101 -16.06 -46.59 6.45
C SER A 101 -17.57 -46.67 6.20
N SER A 102 -18.28 -45.58 6.40
CA SER A 102 -19.73 -45.46 6.13
C SER A 102 -20.03 -45.60 4.64
N ALA A 103 -19.24 -44.97 3.76
CA ALA A 103 -19.41 -45.06 2.31
C ALA A 103 -19.12 -46.48 1.81
N GLU A 104 -18.06 -47.13 2.33
CA GLU A 104 -17.77 -48.54 2.03
C GLU A 104 -18.89 -49.50 2.46
N ALA A 105 -19.49 -49.27 3.65
CA ALA A 105 -20.62 -50.05 4.13
C ALA A 105 -21.86 -49.88 3.21
N ARG A 106 -22.12 -48.68 2.68
CA ARG A 106 -23.20 -48.45 1.71
C ARG A 106 -22.98 -49.21 0.40
N VAL A 107 -21.75 -49.25 -0.12
CA VAL A 107 -21.42 -50.03 -1.33
C VAL A 107 -21.67 -51.50 -1.08
N ARG A 108 -21.23 -52.04 0.07
CA ARG A 108 -21.49 -53.45 0.41
C ARG A 108 -22.99 -53.76 0.51
N LEU A 109 -23.79 -52.89 1.11
CA LEU A 109 -25.24 -53.07 1.21
C LEU A 109 -25.91 -53.01 -0.17
N ALA A 110 -25.57 -52.05 -1.00
CA ALA A 110 -26.07 -51.94 -2.37
C ALA A 110 -25.69 -53.14 -3.24
N ASP A 111 -24.51 -53.74 -3.02
CA ASP A 111 -24.07 -54.94 -3.71
C ASP A 111 -24.92 -56.15 -3.32
N ILE A 112 -25.25 -56.33 -2.02
CA ILE A 112 -26.13 -57.39 -1.52
C ILE A 112 -27.53 -57.25 -2.13
N ASN A 113 -28.07 -55.99 -2.15
CA ASN A 113 -29.38 -55.73 -2.74
C ASN A 113 -29.43 -56.04 -4.24
N LEU A 114 -28.36 -55.69 -4.97
CA LEU A 114 -28.23 -55.99 -6.40
C LEU A 114 -28.16 -57.48 -6.64
N GLN A 115 -27.38 -58.23 -5.84
CA GLN A 115 -27.31 -59.68 -5.95
C GLN A 115 -28.70 -60.33 -5.74
N GLN A 116 -29.44 -59.87 -4.73
CA GLN A 116 -30.79 -60.36 -4.49
C GLN A 116 -31.74 -60.04 -5.67
N ALA A 117 -31.75 -58.78 -6.14
CA ALA A 117 -32.56 -58.37 -7.28
C ALA A 117 -32.22 -59.13 -8.56
N GLN A 118 -30.95 -59.46 -8.78
CA GLN A 118 -30.50 -60.26 -9.92
C GLN A 118 -31.03 -61.75 -9.83
N VAL A 119 -30.97 -62.37 -8.64
CA VAL A 119 -31.50 -63.71 -8.42
C VAL A 119 -33.00 -63.76 -8.66
N ASP A 120 -33.72 -62.72 -8.13
CA ASP A 120 -35.19 -62.66 -8.29
C ASP A 120 -35.56 -62.41 -9.75
N TYR A 121 -34.84 -61.49 -10.45
CA TYR A 121 -35.03 -61.27 -11.88
C TYR A 121 -34.80 -62.53 -12.70
N ASN A 122 -33.73 -63.28 -12.50
CA ASN A 122 -33.41 -64.50 -13.22
C ASN A 122 -34.50 -65.56 -12.98
N ARG A 123 -35.03 -65.64 -11.74
CA ARG A 123 -36.13 -66.52 -11.41
C ARG A 123 -37.43 -66.16 -12.18
N THR A 124 -37.75 -64.87 -12.12
CA THR A 124 -38.95 -64.34 -12.76
C THR A 124 -38.88 -64.38 -14.27
N GLU A 125 -37.72 -64.15 -14.88
CA GLU A 125 -37.46 -64.34 -16.31
C GLU A 125 -37.69 -65.76 -16.78
N ASN A 126 -37.20 -66.77 -16.02
CA ASN A 126 -37.44 -68.17 -16.31
C ASN A 126 -38.96 -68.53 -16.24
N LEU A 127 -39.66 -68.03 -15.23
CA LEU A 127 -41.12 -68.28 -15.09
C LEU A 127 -41.92 -67.56 -16.18
N HIS A 128 -41.51 -66.37 -16.57
CA HIS A 128 -42.13 -65.61 -17.67
C HIS A 128 -41.95 -66.38 -19.02
N ASN A 129 -40.76 -66.86 -19.31
CA ASN A 129 -40.48 -67.67 -20.49
C ASN A 129 -41.30 -68.93 -20.58
N GLN A 130 -41.67 -69.45 -19.40
CA GLN A 130 -42.56 -70.63 -19.29
C GLN A 130 -44.05 -70.21 -19.27
N LYS A 131 -44.37 -68.89 -19.40
CA LYS A 131 -45.75 -68.36 -19.36
C LYS A 131 -46.48 -68.62 -18.03
N LEU A 132 -45.75 -68.69 -16.92
CA LEU A 132 -46.30 -68.98 -15.59
C LEU A 132 -46.60 -67.71 -14.78
N ILE A 133 -46.14 -66.51 -15.23
CA ILE A 133 -46.39 -65.21 -14.60
C ILE A 133 -46.83 -64.21 -15.66
N SER A 134 -47.36 -63.06 -15.19
CA SER A 134 -47.80 -61.97 -16.04
C SER A 134 -46.62 -61.06 -16.50
N ASP A 135 -46.83 -60.32 -17.63
CA ASP A 135 -45.86 -59.34 -18.13
C ASP A 135 -45.63 -58.25 -17.08
N ASP A 136 -46.67 -57.85 -16.32
CA ASP A 136 -46.57 -56.84 -15.26
C ASP A 136 -45.61 -57.29 -14.13
N GLU A 137 -45.64 -58.54 -13.74
CA GLU A 137 -44.76 -59.08 -12.70
C GLU A 137 -43.29 -59.19 -13.18
N TYR A 138 -43.09 -59.59 -14.45
CA TYR A 138 -41.78 -59.56 -15.09
C TYR A 138 -41.21 -58.15 -15.18
N ASP A 139 -42.02 -57.17 -15.64
CA ASP A 139 -41.59 -55.78 -15.76
C ASP A 139 -41.24 -55.13 -14.40
N LYS A 140 -41.97 -55.45 -13.33
CA LYS A 140 -41.61 -55.04 -11.96
C LYS A 140 -40.28 -55.60 -11.51
N SER A 141 -40.01 -56.88 -11.77
CA SER A 141 -38.74 -57.47 -11.41
C SER A 141 -37.57 -56.86 -12.19
N ARG A 142 -37.76 -56.56 -13.50
CA ARG A 142 -36.79 -55.89 -14.34
C ARG A 142 -36.54 -54.48 -13.85
N GLN A 143 -37.57 -53.75 -13.43
CA GLN A 143 -37.43 -52.40 -12.85
C GLN A 143 -36.67 -52.42 -11.52
N SER A 144 -36.96 -53.41 -10.64
CA SER A 144 -36.27 -53.60 -9.37
C SER A 144 -34.77 -53.89 -9.59
N LEU A 145 -34.41 -54.71 -10.56
CA LEU A 145 -33.03 -54.96 -10.92
C LEU A 145 -32.32 -53.67 -11.39
N ARG A 146 -32.95 -52.89 -12.28
CA ARG A 146 -32.38 -51.60 -12.72
C ARG A 146 -32.18 -50.65 -11.57
N GLN A 147 -33.17 -50.53 -10.68
CA GLN A 147 -33.07 -49.68 -9.50
C GLN A 147 -31.89 -50.10 -8.60
N ALA A 148 -31.68 -51.36 -8.35
CA ALA A 148 -30.55 -51.89 -7.56
C ALA A 148 -29.19 -51.62 -8.26
N GLN A 149 -29.15 -51.68 -9.60
CA GLN A 149 -27.95 -51.32 -10.38
C GLN A 149 -27.58 -49.85 -10.21
N GLU A 150 -28.55 -48.96 -10.35
CA GLU A 150 -28.33 -47.51 -10.17
C GLU A 150 -27.95 -47.17 -8.73
N GLU A 151 -28.57 -47.81 -7.71
CA GLU A 151 -28.22 -47.62 -6.31
C GLU A 151 -26.77 -48.00 -6.02
N LYS A 152 -26.29 -49.14 -6.58
CA LYS A 152 -24.87 -49.54 -6.47
C LYS A 152 -23.94 -48.54 -7.16
N ALA A 153 -24.29 -48.10 -8.37
CA ALA A 153 -23.50 -47.12 -9.08
C ALA A 153 -23.37 -45.78 -8.29
N ALA A 154 -24.49 -45.30 -7.73
CA ALA A 154 -24.50 -44.13 -6.89
C ALA A 154 -23.68 -44.30 -5.60
N ALA A 155 -23.73 -45.48 -4.97
CA ALA A 155 -22.92 -45.76 -3.78
C ALA A 155 -21.42 -45.80 -4.10
N ILE A 156 -21.02 -46.34 -5.25
CA ILE A 156 -19.62 -46.35 -5.71
C ILE A 156 -19.14 -44.92 -5.98
N ASP A 157 -19.94 -44.10 -6.67
CA ASP A 157 -19.60 -42.73 -6.93
C ASP A 157 -19.43 -41.91 -5.61
N ALA A 158 -20.33 -42.13 -4.64
CA ALA A 158 -20.23 -41.53 -3.32
C ALA A 158 -18.95 -41.93 -2.56
N LEU A 159 -18.58 -43.22 -2.60
CA LEU A 159 -17.34 -43.73 -2.03
C LEU A 159 -16.12 -43.08 -2.70
N GLN A 160 -16.14 -42.92 -4.01
CA GLN A 160 -15.04 -42.31 -4.75
C GLN A 160 -14.87 -40.83 -4.39
N VAL A 161 -15.98 -40.08 -4.24
CA VAL A 161 -15.94 -38.67 -3.78
C VAL A 161 -15.33 -38.60 -2.38
N VAL A 162 -15.70 -39.45 -1.44
CA VAL A 162 -15.12 -39.47 -0.09
C VAL A 162 -13.64 -39.82 -0.11
N ARG A 163 -13.23 -40.77 -0.91
CA ARG A 163 -11.85 -41.28 -0.95
C ARG A 163 -10.91 -40.39 -1.75
N ASP A 164 -11.34 -39.94 -2.92
CA ASP A 164 -10.47 -39.30 -3.92
C ASP A 164 -10.82 -37.80 -4.13
N GLY A 165 -11.94 -37.32 -3.54
CA GLY A 165 -12.44 -35.92 -3.69
C GLY A 165 -13.09 -35.65 -5.05
N VAL A 166 -13.24 -36.69 -5.91
CA VAL A 166 -13.73 -36.55 -7.28
C VAL A 166 -14.58 -37.73 -7.65
N SER A 167 -15.72 -37.53 -8.31
CA SER A 167 -16.51 -38.59 -8.97
C SER A 167 -16.02 -38.79 -10.41
N GLN A 168 -16.08 -40.03 -10.92
CA GLN A 168 -15.79 -40.32 -12.33
C GLN A 168 -16.70 -39.59 -13.30
N SER A 169 -17.97 -39.39 -12.91
CA SER A 169 -18.95 -38.66 -13.70
C SER A 169 -18.63 -37.15 -13.85
N ASN A 170 -17.87 -36.56 -12.90
CA ASN A 170 -17.53 -35.12 -12.84
C ASN A 170 -16.02 -34.85 -12.81
N ALA A 171 -15.21 -35.71 -13.43
CA ALA A 171 -13.74 -35.62 -13.44
C ALA A 171 -13.21 -34.25 -13.96
N LYS A 172 -13.97 -33.55 -14.82
CA LYS A 172 -13.64 -32.21 -15.30
C LYS A 172 -13.80 -31.13 -14.22
N ALA A 173 -14.62 -31.33 -13.20
CA ALA A 173 -14.85 -30.45 -12.07
C ALA A 173 -14.03 -30.87 -10.84
N SER A 174 -12.85 -31.45 -11.05
CA SER A 174 -12.00 -31.99 -9.99
C SER A 174 -11.59 -30.88 -9.00
N SER A 175 -12.05 -31.02 -7.77
CA SER A 175 -11.65 -30.11 -6.65
C SER A 175 -10.21 -30.37 -6.18
N THR A 176 -9.56 -31.46 -6.66
CA THR A 176 -8.17 -31.79 -6.29
C THR A 176 -7.13 -30.95 -7.03
N LEU A 177 -7.49 -30.32 -8.17
CA LEU A 177 -6.64 -29.41 -8.92
C LEU A 177 -6.99 -27.97 -8.56
N ILE A 178 -6.09 -27.30 -7.87
CA ILE A 178 -6.25 -25.90 -7.49
C ILE A 178 -5.91 -25.05 -8.70
N ARG A 179 -6.89 -24.27 -9.15
CA ARG A 179 -6.79 -23.43 -10.35
C ARG A 179 -6.86 -21.96 -10.00
N SER A 180 -6.19 -21.14 -10.80
CA SER A 180 -6.34 -19.68 -10.70
C SER A 180 -7.77 -19.27 -11.07
N THR A 181 -8.35 -18.38 -10.28
CA THR A 181 -9.67 -17.78 -10.55
C THR A 181 -9.58 -16.53 -11.41
N ILE A 182 -8.39 -15.92 -11.48
CA ILE A 182 -8.11 -14.71 -12.27
C ILE A 182 -6.85 -14.90 -13.12
N SER A 183 -6.70 -14.08 -14.15
CA SER A 183 -5.45 -13.99 -14.91
C SER A 183 -4.54 -12.93 -14.27
N GLY A 184 -3.24 -13.25 -14.12
CA GLY A 184 -2.28 -12.34 -13.51
C GLY A 184 -0.95 -13.00 -13.20
N VAL A 185 -0.13 -12.32 -12.43
CA VAL A 185 1.16 -12.83 -11.94
C VAL A 185 0.98 -13.40 -10.54
N ILE A 186 1.58 -14.55 -10.30
CA ILE A 186 1.65 -15.13 -8.96
C ILE A 186 2.64 -14.31 -8.13
N LEU A 187 2.15 -13.66 -7.08
CA LEU A 187 2.98 -12.86 -6.18
C LEU A 187 3.72 -13.72 -5.18
N ASP A 188 3.03 -14.71 -4.60
CA ASP A 188 3.56 -15.60 -3.57
C ASP A 188 2.86 -16.96 -3.59
N ILE A 189 3.59 -18.00 -3.15
CA ILE A 189 3.10 -19.35 -2.87
C ILE A 189 3.62 -19.75 -1.48
N PRO A 190 2.86 -19.44 -0.40
CA PRO A 190 3.32 -19.65 0.98
C PRO A 190 3.38 -21.12 1.40
N VAL A 191 2.97 -22.04 0.54
CA VAL A 191 2.87 -23.48 0.82
C VAL A 191 3.92 -24.27 0.04
N LYS A 192 4.24 -25.49 0.52
CA LYS A 192 5.20 -26.41 -0.09
C LYS A 192 4.57 -27.77 -0.30
N VAL A 193 5.12 -28.56 -1.24
CA VAL A 193 4.79 -29.98 -1.40
C VAL A 193 4.95 -30.68 -0.06
N GLY A 194 3.95 -31.48 0.33
CA GLY A 194 3.86 -32.14 1.63
C GLY A 194 3.12 -31.34 2.71
N ASN A 195 2.85 -30.04 2.52
CA ASN A 195 2.05 -29.27 3.49
C ASN A 195 0.58 -29.73 3.47
N SER A 196 -0.02 -29.78 4.67
CA SER A 196 -1.47 -29.95 4.83
C SER A 196 -2.16 -28.63 4.59
N VAL A 197 -3.27 -28.66 3.85
CA VAL A 197 -4.11 -27.50 3.53
C VAL A 197 -5.54 -27.73 3.94
N ILE A 198 -6.22 -26.69 4.37
CA ILE A 198 -7.58 -26.71 4.89
C ILE A 198 -8.46 -25.82 4.01
N LEU A 199 -9.65 -26.32 3.64
CA LEU A 199 -10.65 -25.52 2.93
C LEU A 199 -11.16 -24.35 3.81
N SER A 200 -11.59 -23.27 3.18
CA SER A 200 -12.26 -22.16 3.86
C SER A 200 -13.66 -22.57 4.30
N ASN A 201 -14.02 -22.25 5.54
CA ASN A 201 -15.36 -22.47 6.10
C ASN A 201 -15.72 -21.33 7.06
N THR A 202 -16.90 -21.39 7.69
CA THR A 202 -17.42 -20.35 8.60
C THR A 202 -16.50 -20.07 9.81
N PHE A 203 -15.65 -21.02 10.19
CA PHE A 203 -14.78 -20.92 11.36
C PHE A 203 -13.30 -20.71 10.99
N ASN A 204 -12.93 -20.87 9.72
CA ASN A 204 -11.55 -20.79 9.28
C ASN A 204 -11.46 -20.24 7.85
N ASP A 205 -10.63 -19.23 7.67
CA ASP A 205 -10.37 -18.58 6.37
C ASP A 205 -9.76 -19.52 5.31
N GLY A 206 -9.31 -20.70 5.73
CA GLY A 206 -8.64 -21.66 4.88
C GLY A 206 -7.18 -21.28 4.57
N THR A 207 -6.45 -22.24 3.99
CA THR A 207 -5.04 -22.07 3.65
C THR A 207 -4.90 -21.36 2.30
N THR A 208 -4.15 -20.26 2.23
CA THR A 208 -3.79 -19.64 0.95
C THR A 208 -2.75 -20.50 0.25
N ILE A 209 -3.03 -20.91 -0.99
CA ILE A 209 -2.13 -21.67 -1.84
C ILE A 209 -1.23 -20.72 -2.65
N ALA A 210 -1.81 -19.69 -3.24
CA ALA A 210 -1.11 -18.68 -4.01
C ALA A 210 -1.85 -17.34 -3.93
N ALA A 211 -1.10 -16.25 -3.99
CA ALA A 211 -1.64 -14.92 -4.20
C ALA A 211 -1.42 -14.56 -5.68
N VAL A 212 -2.49 -14.21 -6.40
CA VAL A 212 -2.45 -13.84 -7.82
C VAL A 212 -2.98 -12.43 -7.99
N ALA A 213 -2.29 -11.61 -8.79
CA ALA A 213 -2.68 -10.24 -9.02
C ALA A 213 -2.39 -9.75 -10.45
N ASN A 214 -3.18 -8.77 -10.90
CA ASN A 214 -2.91 -8.07 -12.15
C ASN A 214 -1.89 -6.95 -11.92
N MET A 215 -0.65 -7.16 -12.34
CA MET A 215 0.44 -6.20 -12.19
C MET A 215 0.40 -5.03 -13.20
N ASN A 216 -0.56 -5.02 -14.13
CA ASN A 216 -0.77 -3.90 -15.05
C ASN A 216 -1.69 -2.81 -14.48
N ASP A 217 -2.37 -3.06 -13.37
CA ASP A 217 -3.25 -2.11 -12.68
C ASP A 217 -2.79 -1.96 -11.23
N LEU A 218 -1.89 -1.00 -11.04
CA LEU A 218 -1.28 -0.72 -9.74
C LEU A 218 -1.88 0.54 -9.13
N ILE A 219 -2.00 0.51 -7.81
CA ILE A 219 -2.41 1.66 -7.00
C ILE A 219 -1.31 2.00 -5.98
N PHE A 220 -1.19 3.26 -5.71
CA PHE A 220 -0.52 3.74 -4.50
C PHE A 220 -1.53 3.72 -3.35
N ARG A 221 -1.15 3.11 -2.24
CA ARG A 221 -1.89 3.16 -0.98
C ARG A 221 -1.02 3.82 0.08
N GLY A 222 -1.49 4.92 0.63
CA GLY A 222 -0.79 5.68 1.66
C GLY A 222 -1.74 6.20 2.72
N ASN A 223 -1.17 6.76 3.78
CA ASN A 223 -1.93 7.38 4.87
C ASN A 223 -1.57 8.85 4.98
N ILE A 224 -2.57 9.70 5.12
CA ILE A 224 -2.44 11.14 5.30
C ILE A 224 -3.00 11.56 6.67
N ASP A 225 -2.41 12.59 7.25
CA ASP A 225 -2.83 13.14 8.54
C ASP A 225 -4.17 13.87 8.45
N GLU A 226 -4.90 13.91 9.57
CA GLU A 226 -6.19 14.59 9.70
C GLU A 226 -6.13 16.09 9.35
N THR A 227 -5.00 16.75 9.63
CA THR A 227 -4.81 18.18 9.36
C THR A 227 -4.74 18.51 7.88
N GLU A 228 -4.38 17.57 7.03
CA GLU A 228 -4.19 17.76 5.59
C GLU A 228 -5.29 17.14 4.74
N VAL A 229 -5.95 16.08 5.22
CA VAL A 229 -6.96 15.32 4.44
C VAL A 229 -8.11 16.22 3.99
N GLY A 230 -8.49 17.24 4.77
CA GLY A 230 -9.55 18.19 4.44
C GLY A 230 -9.28 19.04 3.19
N GLN A 231 -8.02 19.11 2.72
CA GLN A 231 -7.63 19.83 1.51
C GLN A 231 -7.61 18.93 0.26
N LEU A 232 -7.76 17.61 0.43
CA LEU A 232 -7.74 16.66 -0.67
C LEU A 232 -9.10 16.56 -1.36
N VAL A 233 -9.05 16.49 -2.68
CA VAL A 233 -10.22 16.24 -3.53
C VAL A 233 -9.90 15.10 -4.49
N GLY A 234 -10.85 14.21 -4.71
CA GLY A 234 -10.71 13.14 -5.70
C GLY A 234 -10.36 13.69 -7.09
N GLY A 235 -9.48 13.00 -7.80
CA GLY A 235 -8.97 13.43 -9.10
C GLY A 235 -7.73 14.32 -9.06
N MET A 236 -7.25 14.74 -7.89
CA MET A 236 -6.01 15.52 -7.79
C MET A 236 -4.83 14.77 -8.38
N PRO A 237 -3.99 15.43 -9.20
CA PRO A 237 -2.79 14.83 -9.76
C PRO A 237 -1.72 14.67 -8.67
N MET A 238 -1.01 13.56 -8.74
CA MET A 238 0.07 13.20 -7.83
C MET A 238 1.30 12.76 -8.62
N LYS A 239 2.48 13.01 -8.08
CA LYS A 239 3.74 12.45 -8.57
C LYS A 239 4.25 11.42 -7.59
N ILE A 240 4.44 10.19 -8.05
CA ILE A 240 4.90 9.09 -7.21
C ILE A 240 6.36 8.79 -7.53
N THR A 241 7.17 8.75 -6.48
CA THR A 241 8.56 8.29 -6.53
C THR A 241 8.66 6.99 -5.75
N ILE A 242 9.10 5.92 -6.41
CA ILE A 242 9.27 4.58 -5.79
C ILE A 242 10.69 4.49 -5.27
N GLY A 243 10.86 4.07 -4.01
CA GLY A 243 12.17 4.01 -3.36
C GLY A 243 13.21 3.13 -4.07
N ALA A 244 12.75 2.06 -4.74
CA ALA A 244 13.60 1.18 -5.54
C ALA A 244 13.92 1.73 -6.96
N LEU A 245 13.23 2.80 -7.41
CA LEU A 245 13.31 3.37 -8.76
C LEU A 245 13.36 4.90 -8.66
N GLN A 246 14.35 5.44 -7.92
CA GLN A 246 14.41 6.86 -7.54
C GLN A 246 14.49 7.82 -8.74
N ASP A 247 15.04 7.37 -9.86
CA ASP A 247 15.17 8.17 -11.08
C ASP A 247 13.87 8.27 -11.88
N LEU A 248 12.86 7.45 -11.55
CA LEU A 248 11.59 7.40 -12.26
C LEU A 248 10.47 8.04 -11.42
N LYS A 249 9.78 9.00 -12.02
CA LYS A 249 8.57 9.59 -11.45
C LYS A 249 7.36 9.11 -12.24
N PHE A 250 6.38 8.61 -11.51
CA PHE A 250 5.13 8.10 -12.08
C PHE A 250 4.00 9.10 -11.84
N ASP A 251 3.22 9.35 -12.87
CA ASP A 251 2.00 10.12 -12.73
C ASP A 251 0.92 9.26 -12.08
N ALA A 252 0.18 9.85 -11.16
CA ALA A 252 -0.95 9.21 -10.53
C ALA A 252 -2.09 10.21 -10.33
N ALA A 253 -3.29 9.68 -10.11
CA ALA A 253 -4.47 10.47 -9.75
C ALA A 253 -5.09 9.91 -8.48
N LEU A 254 -5.42 10.79 -7.54
CA LEU A 254 -6.12 10.42 -6.31
C LEU A 254 -7.53 9.92 -6.64
N GLU A 255 -7.83 8.67 -6.32
CA GLU A 255 -9.14 8.05 -6.59
C GLU A 255 -10.02 7.94 -5.37
N TYR A 256 -9.42 7.67 -4.22
CA TYR A 256 -10.16 7.34 -3.02
C TYR A 256 -9.51 7.97 -1.79
N ILE A 257 -10.36 8.52 -0.94
CA ILE A 257 -10.02 9.00 0.41
C ILE A 257 -10.95 8.27 1.37
N SER A 258 -10.37 7.60 2.36
CA SER A 258 -11.17 6.87 3.36
C SER A 258 -12.08 7.83 4.14
N PRO A 259 -13.38 7.54 4.30
CA PRO A 259 -14.26 8.32 5.16
C PRO A 259 -14.03 8.06 6.65
N LYS A 260 -13.20 7.06 7.00
CA LYS A 260 -12.90 6.66 8.37
C LYS A 260 -11.40 6.77 8.62
N ALA A 261 -11.05 7.46 9.71
CA ALA A 261 -9.69 7.48 10.22
C ALA A 261 -9.30 6.14 10.85
N VAL A 262 -8.03 5.83 10.78
CA VAL A 262 -7.39 4.75 11.52
C VAL A 262 -6.33 5.40 12.42
N GLU A 263 -6.40 5.12 13.71
CA GLU A 263 -5.37 5.58 14.65
C GLU A 263 -4.09 4.75 14.45
N ASN A 264 -3.01 5.44 14.16
CA ASN A 264 -1.70 4.84 13.99
C ASN A 264 -0.68 5.64 14.82
N ASN A 265 -0.04 5.00 15.79
CA ASN A 265 0.92 5.61 16.70
C ASN A 265 0.41 6.90 17.41
N GLY A 266 -0.90 6.93 17.77
CA GLY A 266 -1.53 8.06 18.46
C GLY A 266 -1.91 9.23 17.55
N ALA A 267 -1.78 9.10 16.23
CA ALA A 267 -2.26 10.08 15.25
C ALA A 267 -3.40 9.50 14.41
N ASN A 268 -4.43 10.31 14.15
CA ASN A 268 -5.51 9.97 13.24
C ASN A 268 -5.02 10.10 11.79
N GLN A 269 -5.06 9.00 11.07
CA GLN A 269 -4.66 8.94 9.66
C GLN A 269 -5.80 8.44 8.80
N PHE A 270 -5.89 8.95 7.58
CA PHE A 270 -6.86 8.54 6.58
C PHE A 270 -6.17 7.81 5.44
N GLU A 271 -6.64 6.61 5.11
CA GLU A 271 -6.15 5.87 3.94
C GLU A 271 -6.55 6.61 2.66
N ILE A 272 -5.59 6.75 1.75
CA ILE A 272 -5.82 7.22 0.40
C ILE A 272 -5.36 6.18 -0.62
N LYS A 273 -6.03 6.18 -1.79
CA LYS A 273 -5.61 5.35 -2.93
C LYS A 273 -5.53 6.23 -4.17
N ALA A 274 -4.46 6.03 -4.94
CA ALA A 274 -4.26 6.72 -6.20
C ALA A 274 -3.92 5.71 -7.32
N ALA A 275 -4.54 5.85 -8.49
CA ALA A 275 -4.20 5.04 -9.65
C ALA A 275 -2.86 5.49 -10.22
N VAL A 276 -1.94 4.55 -10.38
CA VAL A 276 -0.60 4.80 -10.91
C VAL A 276 -0.59 4.56 -12.42
N LYS A 277 -0.17 5.55 -13.19
CA LYS A 277 0.05 5.38 -14.63
C LYS A 277 1.41 4.75 -14.87
N LEU A 278 1.41 3.50 -15.29
CA LEU A 278 2.63 2.80 -15.65
C LEU A 278 3.22 3.37 -16.95
N THR A 279 4.46 3.81 -16.89
CA THR A 279 5.26 4.15 -18.07
C THR A 279 6.07 2.92 -18.50
N GLU A 280 6.26 2.74 -19.81
CA GLU A 280 7.06 1.64 -20.35
C GLU A 280 8.47 1.67 -19.78
N GLY A 281 8.91 0.54 -19.17
CA GLY A 281 10.31 0.33 -18.76
C GLY A 281 10.57 -0.02 -17.29
N GLY A 282 9.61 0.13 -16.39
CA GLY A 282 9.80 -0.20 -14.97
C GLY A 282 9.09 -1.49 -14.56
N LYS A 283 9.83 -2.57 -14.25
CA LYS A 283 9.25 -3.74 -13.56
C LYS A 283 9.01 -3.36 -12.09
N ILE A 284 7.81 -2.88 -11.79
CA ILE A 284 7.38 -2.56 -10.43
C ILE A 284 6.96 -3.86 -9.74
N ARG A 285 7.38 -4.05 -8.49
CA ARG A 285 6.94 -5.17 -7.66
C ARG A 285 5.91 -4.69 -6.66
N SER A 286 4.95 -5.54 -6.33
CA SER A 286 4.01 -5.31 -5.24
C SER A 286 4.76 -5.12 -3.92
N GLY A 287 4.29 -4.18 -3.08
CA GLY A 287 4.87 -3.89 -1.78
C GLY A 287 6.02 -2.89 -1.79
N TYR A 288 6.44 -2.36 -2.95
CA TYR A 288 7.47 -1.31 -2.97
C TYR A 288 7.00 -0.07 -2.21
N SER A 289 7.87 0.45 -1.34
CA SER A 289 7.64 1.73 -0.68
C SER A 289 7.73 2.87 -1.69
N ALA A 290 6.81 3.82 -1.58
CA ALA A 290 6.71 4.94 -2.47
C ALA A 290 6.33 6.21 -1.70
N ASN A 291 6.78 7.35 -2.22
CA ASN A 291 6.38 8.68 -1.78
C ASN A 291 5.54 9.34 -2.87
N ALA A 292 4.36 9.77 -2.51
CA ALA A 292 3.46 10.49 -3.39
C ALA A 292 3.46 11.98 -3.02
N GLU A 293 3.87 12.82 -3.95
CA GLU A 293 3.83 14.27 -3.85
C GLU A 293 2.51 14.77 -4.46
N ILE A 294 1.70 15.47 -3.67
CA ILE A 294 0.44 16.05 -4.11
C ILE A 294 0.46 17.57 -3.92
N VAL A 295 -0.07 18.28 -4.90
CA VAL A 295 -0.21 19.75 -4.85
C VAL A 295 -1.54 20.09 -4.18
N LEU A 296 -1.47 20.62 -2.97
CA LEU A 296 -2.64 21.02 -2.18
C LEU A 296 -3.21 22.37 -2.63
N ALA A 297 -2.32 23.31 -2.97
CA ALA A 297 -2.70 24.64 -3.45
C ALA A 297 -1.64 25.20 -4.39
N LYS A 298 -2.07 26.03 -5.32
CA LYS A 298 -1.21 26.68 -6.32
C LYS A 298 -1.58 28.15 -6.43
N ALA A 299 -0.57 29.01 -6.43
CA ALA A 299 -0.71 30.42 -6.75
C ALA A 299 0.23 30.75 -7.93
N ASP A 300 -0.34 31.13 -9.07
CA ASP A 300 0.43 31.39 -10.29
C ASP A 300 0.76 32.87 -10.44
N LYS A 301 2.03 33.17 -10.80
CA LYS A 301 2.51 34.52 -11.11
C LYS A 301 2.26 35.51 -9.95
N VAL A 302 2.52 35.09 -8.75
CA VAL A 302 2.38 35.92 -7.54
C VAL A 302 3.71 36.52 -7.15
N LEU A 303 3.65 37.67 -6.47
CA LEU A 303 4.85 38.28 -5.89
C LEU A 303 5.28 37.47 -4.68
N SER A 304 6.51 36.98 -4.66
CA SER A 304 7.06 36.16 -3.61
C SER A 304 8.32 36.73 -3.00
N ILE A 305 8.53 36.40 -1.73
CA ILE A 305 9.78 36.62 -0.99
C ILE A 305 10.06 35.36 -0.17
N PRO A 306 11.34 35.10 0.20
CA PRO A 306 11.64 34.04 1.16
C PRO A 306 10.90 34.28 2.49
N GLU A 307 10.28 33.23 3.03
CA GLU A 307 9.54 33.29 4.30
C GLU A 307 10.41 33.74 5.47
N SER A 308 11.72 33.48 5.38
CA SER A 308 12.74 33.96 6.35
C SER A 308 12.90 35.50 6.41
N ALA A 309 12.36 36.26 5.46
CA ALA A 309 12.36 37.70 5.44
C ALA A 309 11.13 38.31 6.14
N ILE A 310 10.23 37.48 6.65
CA ILE A 310 8.97 37.92 7.28
C ILE A 310 9.09 37.87 8.80
N GLU A 311 8.52 38.87 9.43
CA GLU A 311 8.32 38.97 10.88
C GLU A 311 6.83 38.78 11.20
N PHE A 312 6.50 37.70 11.92
CA PHE A 312 5.15 37.47 12.44
C PHE A 312 5.02 38.14 13.82
N SER A 313 4.06 39.00 13.99
CA SER A 313 3.80 39.70 15.27
C SER A 313 2.31 39.68 15.59
N GLY A 314 1.89 38.71 16.43
CA GLY A 314 0.48 38.41 16.66
C GLY A 314 -0.21 38.01 15.35
N ASP A 315 -1.35 38.62 15.05
CA ASP A 315 -2.12 38.40 13.81
C ASP A 315 -1.62 39.20 12.60
N SER A 316 -0.54 39.97 12.76
CA SER A 316 -0.02 40.87 11.71
C SER A 316 1.33 40.40 11.20
N THR A 317 1.53 40.53 9.89
CA THR A 317 2.75 40.14 9.20
C THR A 317 3.49 41.37 8.67
N PHE A 318 4.78 41.46 8.94
CA PHE A 318 5.61 42.58 8.57
C PHE A 318 6.83 42.14 7.78
N VAL A 319 7.31 43.08 6.95
CA VAL A 319 8.63 42.98 6.30
C VAL A 319 9.38 44.29 6.56
N TYR A 320 10.70 44.20 6.53
CA TYR A 320 11.54 45.41 6.61
C TYR A 320 12.00 45.80 5.22
N VAL A 321 11.42 46.87 4.69
CA VAL A 321 11.82 47.44 3.39
C VAL A 321 13.09 48.25 3.57
N ILE A 322 14.08 48.00 2.72
CA ILE A 322 15.36 48.70 2.73
C ILE A 322 15.22 50.00 1.96
N LYS A 323 15.46 51.13 2.63
CA LYS A 323 15.52 52.46 2.02
C LYS A 323 16.97 52.96 2.05
N GLY A 324 17.40 53.62 0.98
CA GLY A 324 18.78 54.16 0.87
C GLY A 324 19.77 53.12 0.26
N SER A 325 21.03 53.53 0.17
CA SER A 325 22.11 52.70 -0.38
C SER A 325 23.42 52.92 0.40
N GLY A 326 24.30 51.90 0.39
CA GLY A 326 25.60 51.93 1.08
C GLY A 326 25.45 51.94 2.60
N SER A 327 26.22 52.80 3.30
CA SER A 327 26.22 52.86 4.78
C SER A 327 25.00 53.56 5.38
N ASN A 328 24.13 54.20 4.57
CA ASN A 328 22.94 54.93 5.02
C ASN A 328 21.65 54.10 4.76
N LYS A 329 21.67 52.79 4.95
CA LYS A 329 20.49 51.96 4.84
C LYS A 329 19.60 52.14 6.07
N THR A 330 18.31 52.37 5.84
CA THR A 330 17.27 52.37 6.87
C THR A 330 16.28 51.24 6.60
N TYR A 331 15.76 50.66 7.65
CA TYR A 331 14.82 49.52 7.58
C TYR A 331 13.44 50.01 8.02
N GLU A 332 12.53 50.16 7.06
CA GLU A 332 11.16 50.58 7.33
C GLU A 332 10.26 49.37 7.54
N ARG A 333 9.69 49.24 8.73
CA ARG A 333 8.76 48.12 9.06
C ARG A 333 7.44 48.38 8.36
N THR A 334 7.13 47.53 7.37
CA THR A 334 5.96 47.65 6.50
C THR A 334 5.02 46.49 6.74
N LEU A 335 3.73 46.79 6.96
CA LEU A 335 2.69 45.79 7.07
C LEU A 335 2.44 45.15 5.70
N VAL A 336 2.37 43.82 5.64
CA VAL A 336 2.10 43.08 4.41
C VAL A 336 0.93 42.10 4.61
N GLU A 337 0.17 41.92 3.54
CA GLU A 337 -0.83 40.88 3.47
C GLU A 337 -0.23 39.67 2.73
N THR A 338 -0.09 38.54 3.41
CA THR A 338 0.50 37.33 2.88
C THR A 338 -0.57 36.40 2.28
N GLY A 339 -0.15 35.49 1.43
CA GLY A 339 -1.00 34.48 0.82
C GLY A 339 -0.46 33.08 1.02
N LEU A 340 -0.32 32.33 -0.06
CA LEU A 340 0.16 30.94 -0.04
C LEU A 340 1.66 30.89 0.29
N SER A 341 2.05 29.95 1.16
CA SER A 341 3.46 29.63 1.44
C SER A 341 3.73 28.16 1.10
N ASP A 342 4.94 27.87 0.60
CA ASP A 342 5.49 26.53 0.39
C ASP A 342 6.52 26.13 1.47
N GLY A 343 6.68 26.99 2.52
CA GLY A 343 7.67 26.81 3.58
C GLY A 343 9.06 27.37 3.25
N VAL A 344 9.30 27.82 2.01
CA VAL A 344 10.54 28.47 1.56
C VAL A 344 10.22 29.89 1.11
N ASN A 345 9.24 30.02 0.23
CA ASN A 345 8.75 31.29 -0.30
C ASN A 345 7.29 31.51 0.08
N ILE A 346 6.92 32.78 0.27
CA ILE A 346 5.56 33.16 0.61
C ILE A 346 5.05 34.23 -0.33
N GLU A 347 3.80 34.11 -0.72
CA GLU A 347 3.08 35.08 -1.54
C GLU A 347 2.84 36.37 -0.76
N ILE A 348 3.08 37.50 -1.39
CA ILE A 348 2.70 38.83 -0.88
C ILE A 348 1.59 39.39 -1.76
N LYS A 349 0.41 39.55 -1.16
CA LYS A 349 -0.77 40.14 -1.82
C LYS A 349 -0.75 41.64 -1.85
N LYS A 350 -0.28 42.30 -0.74
CA LYS A 350 -0.21 43.72 -0.59
C LYS A 350 0.95 44.14 0.33
N GLY A 351 1.45 45.35 0.17
CA GLY A 351 2.41 46.00 1.08
C GLY A 351 3.74 46.32 0.42
N ILE A 352 4.23 45.52 -0.52
CA ILE A 352 5.49 45.77 -1.24
C ILE A 352 5.33 45.52 -2.74
N THR A 353 6.31 45.95 -3.51
CA THR A 353 6.37 45.82 -4.98
C THR A 353 7.65 45.11 -5.42
N THR A 354 7.74 44.72 -6.70
CA THR A 354 8.94 44.15 -7.31
C THR A 354 10.17 45.02 -7.30
N LYS A 355 10.02 46.35 -7.02
CA LYS A 355 11.12 47.32 -6.99
C LYS A 355 11.70 47.49 -5.58
N ASP A 356 11.01 47.06 -4.57
CA ASP A 356 11.44 47.17 -3.18
C ASP A 356 12.50 46.12 -2.88
N LYS A 357 13.39 46.42 -1.94
CA LYS A 357 14.29 45.41 -1.37
C LYS A 357 13.87 45.13 0.06
N VAL A 358 13.84 43.89 0.45
CA VAL A 358 13.47 43.49 1.81
C VAL A 358 14.67 42.89 2.54
N ARG A 359 14.73 43.17 3.84
CA ARG A 359 15.74 42.64 4.75
C ARG A 359 15.41 41.20 5.07
N GLY A 360 16.37 40.31 4.89
CA GLY A 360 16.32 38.95 5.35
C GLY A 360 16.94 38.73 6.74
N PRO A 361 17.26 37.49 7.08
CA PRO A 361 17.92 37.14 8.33
C PRO A 361 19.33 37.74 8.40
N GLU A 362 19.80 37.89 9.63
CA GLU A 362 21.14 38.34 9.95
C GLU A 362 22.20 37.35 9.39
N ILE A 363 23.21 37.92 8.75
CA ILE A 363 24.39 37.15 8.35
C ILE A 363 25.32 37.08 9.56
N ILE A 364 25.34 35.98 10.27
CA ILE A 364 26.39 35.72 11.26
C ILE A 364 27.66 35.50 10.46
N ALA A 365 28.55 36.50 10.45
CA ALA A 365 29.89 36.28 9.92
C ALA A 365 30.56 35.22 10.77
N ASP A 366 30.82 34.03 10.20
CA ASP A 366 31.64 33.03 10.84
C ASP A 366 33.00 33.64 11.19
N GLU A 367 33.21 33.91 12.48
CA GLU A 367 34.54 34.10 13.03
C GLU A 367 35.14 32.68 13.08
N ASP A 368 35.85 32.30 11.97
CA ASP A 368 37.06 31.46 12.09
C ASP A 368 37.44 30.82 10.77
N LYS A 369 38.49 31.41 10.22
CA LYS A 369 39.63 30.59 9.74
C LYS A 369 40.93 31.34 9.91
#